data_ef8931f6d431e4bd409d04e158db31a9
#
_entry.id   ef8931f6d431e4bd409d04e158db31a9
#
_cell.length_a   1.000
_cell.length_b   1.000
_cell.length_c   1.000
_cell.angle_alpha   90.00
_cell.angle_beta   90.00
_cell.angle_gamma   90.00
#
_symmetry.space_group_name_H-M   'P 1'
#
loop_
_entity.id
_entity.type
_entity.pdbx_description
1 polymer ?
#
loop_
_entity_poly.entity_id
_entity_poly.type
_entity_poly.pdbx_seq_one_letter_code
_entity_poly.pdbx_strand_id
1 'polypeptide(L)'
;MVTIELMRAISAAFNSRDVERIVACFAEEATFCLARGPEPVGRTLKGKSAIRQALSDRFRQIPDMRWENEEYILAGDRAISVWTVRGQGGDGEELNYQGCDIYRFQGDKIIHKNTFWKIVEHKARL
;
A
#
# COMPACT_ATOMS: atom_id res chain seq x y z
N MET A 1 -1.70 19.73 5.69
CA MET A 1 -3.02 19.09 5.60
C MET A 1 -3.10 18.26 4.33
N VAL A 2 -3.55 17.02 4.43
CA VAL A 2 -3.67 16.12 3.28
C VAL A 2 -4.83 16.58 2.40
N THR A 3 -4.63 16.52 1.08
CA THR A 3 -5.65 16.86 0.10
C THR A 3 -6.03 15.65 -0.76
N ILE A 4 -7.18 15.73 -1.41
CA ILE A 4 -7.60 14.68 -2.36
C ILE A 4 -6.61 14.59 -3.53
N GLU A 5 -6.10 15.72 -3.99
CA GLU A 5 -5.11 15.77 -5.08
C GLU A 5 -3.85 14.99 -4.72
N LEU A 6 -3.37 15.16 -3.47
CA LEU A 6 -2.21 14.42 -2.98
C LEU A 6 -2.50 12.92 -2.95
N MET A 7 -3.67 12.53 -2.45
CA MET A 7 -4.05 11.11 -2.39
C MET A 7 -4.16 10.50 -3.79
N ARG A 8 -4.71 11.24 -4.74
CA ARG A 8 -4.80 10.78 -6.14
C ARG A 8 -3.43 10.63 -6.78
N ALA A 9 -2.51 11.54 -6.48
CA ALA A 9 -1.13 11.46 -6.98
C ALA A 9 -0.41 10.22 -6.43
N ILE A 10 -0.60 9.92 -5.14
CA ILE A 10 -0.03 8.73 -4.51
C ILE A 10 -0.62 7.46 -5.13
N SER A 11 -1.94 7.42 -5.32
CA SER A 11 -2.61 6.31 -5.98
C SER A 11 -2.07 6.08 -7.40
N ALA A 12 -1.92 7.16 -8.16
CA ALA A 12 -1.37 7.07 -9.51
C ALA A 12 0.07 6.54 -9.51
N ALA A 13 0.87 6.94 -8.51
CA ALA A 13 2.24 6.44 -8.38
C ALA A 13 2.25 4.93 -8.13
N PHE A 14 1.44 4.44 -7.18
CA PHE A 14 1.34 3.00 -6.90
C PHE A 14 0.85 2.23 -8.13
N ASN A 15 -0.18 2.73 -8.81
CA ASN A 15 -0.72 2.08 -10.01
C ASN A 15 0.22 2.13 -11.21
N SER A 16 1.20 3.03 -11.21
CA SER A 16 2.24 3.04 -12.24
C SER A 16 3.22 1.87 -12.10
N ARG A 17 3.32 1.29 -10.91
CA ARG A 17 4.28 0.25 -10.55
C ARG A 17 5.74 0.68 -10.77
N ASP A 18 5.97 1.98 -10.89
CA ASP A 18 7.30 2.58 -10.94
C ASP A 18 7.78 2.79 -9.50
N VAL A 19 8.70 1.95 -9.06
CA VAL A 19 9.15 1.93 -7.67
C VAL A 19 9.76 3.26 -7.25
N GLU A 20 10.56 3.91 -8.11
CA GLU A 20 11.18 5.20 -7.76
C GLU A 20 10.13 6.31 -7.63
N ARG A 21 9.11 6.28 -8.45
CA ARG A 21 7.98 7.21 -8.36
C ARG A 21 7.20 7.03 -7.05
N ILE A 22 7.00 5.78 -6.65
CA ILE A 22 6.33 5.46 -5.38
C ILE A 22 7.18 5.91 -4.20
N VAL A 23 8.46 5.55 -4.19
CA VAL A 23 9.38 5.88 -3.10
C VAL A 23 9.51 7.39 -2.92
N ALA A 24 9.40 8.16 -4.00
CA ALA A 24 9.42 9.62 -3.93
C ALA A 24 8.26 10.20 -3.11
N CYS A 25 7.18 9.45 -2.90
CA CYS A 25 6.06 9.87 -2.06
C CYS A 25 6.34 9.77 -0.57
N PHE A 26 7.38 9.05 -0.17
CA PHE A 26 7.72 8.77 1.23
C PHE A 26 8.81 9.69 1.75
N ALA A 27 8.72 10.00 3.05
CA ALA A 27 9.83 10.64 3.76
C ALA A 27 11.00 9.66 3.92
N GLU A 28 12.22 10.17 4.14
CA GLU A 28 13.42 9.34 4.25
C GLU A 28 13.30 8.27 5.34
N GLU A 29 12.73 8.64 6.49
CA GLU A 29 12.63 7.77 7.66
C GLU A 29 11.23 7.14 7.78
N ALA A 30 10.49 7.07 6.68
CA ALA A 30 9.15 6.52 6.69
C ALA A 30 9.12 5.05 7.11
N THR A 31 7.99 4.67 7.70
CA THR A 31 7.70 3.27 8.00
C THR A 31 6.50 2.80 7.19
N PHE A 32 6.51 1.54 6.82
CA PHE A 32 5.43 0.93 6.05
C PHE A 32 5.16 -0.45 6.66
N CYS A 33 3.97 -0.62 7.24
CA CYS A 33 3.52 -1.91 7.74
C CYS A 33 2.75 -2.63 6.64
N LEU A 34 3.27 -3.76 6.19
CA LEU A 34 2.63 -4.58 5.16
C LEU A 34 1.39 -5.28 5.73
N ALA A 35 0.49 -5.68 4.85
CA ALA A 35 -0.72 -6.42 5.25
C ALA A 35 -0.39 -7.81 5.83
N ARG A 36 0.77 -8.34 5.49
CA ARG A 36 1.24 -9.66 5.93
C ARG A 36 2.54 -9.53 6.68
N GLY A 37 2.81 -10.48 7.55
CA GLY A 37 4.08 -10.57 8.26
C GLY A 37 3.94 -11.37 9.54
N PRO A 38 5.07 -11.55 10.26
CA PRO A 38 5.10 -12.38 11.46
C PRO A 38 4.54 -11.72 12.70
N GLU A 39 4.35 -10.39 12.67
CA GLU A 39 3.88 -9.63 13.82
C GLU A 39 2.41 -9.24 13.68
N PRO A 40 1.72 -8.87 14.76
CA PRO A 40 0.33 -8.39 14.67
C PRO A 40 0.14 -7.20 13.75
N VAL A 41 1.18 -6.37 13.58
CA VAL A 41 1.15 -5.22 12.66
C VAL A 41 1.65 -5.58 11.26
N GLY A 42 1.84 -6.85 10.96
CA GLY A 42 2.44 -7.32 9.73
C GLY A 42 3.96 -7.18 9.76
N ARG A 43 4.58 -7.04 8.60
CA ARG A 43 6.02 -6.75 8.51
C ARG A 43 6.20 -5.24 8.42
N THR A 44 7.03 -4.69 9.28
CA THR A 44 7.36 -3.27 9.26
C THR A 44 8.62 -3.05 8.45
N LEU A 45 8.50 -2.23 7.41
CA LEU A 45 9.64 -1.76 6.61
C LEU A 45 10.05 -0.40 7.15
N LYS A 46 11.34 -0.20 7.37
CA LYS A 46 11.87 1.07 7.91
C LYS A 46 12.81 1.70 6.88
N GLY A 47 12.45 2.92 6.46
CA GLY A 47 13.24 3.70 5.52
C GLY A 47 12.97 3.37 4.06
N LYS A 48 13.33 4.33 3.20
CA LYS A 48 13.09 4.21 1.75
C LYS A 48 13.76 3.00 1.12
N SER A 49 14.95 2.63 1.58
CA SER A 49 15.68 1.50 1.01
C SER A 49 14.93 0.19 1.18
N ALA A 50 14.40 -0.07 2.39
CA ALA A 50 13.60 -1.25 2.67
C ALA A 50 12.28 -1.24 1.89
N ILE A 51 11.64 -0.08 1.79
CA ILE A 51 10.39 0.09 1.03
C ILE A 51 10.64 -0.19 -0.45
N ARG A 52 11.72 0.37 -1.02
CA ARG A 52 12.11 0.16 -2.41
C ARG A 52 12.31 -1.33 -2.72
N GLN A 53 13.03 -2.03 -1.87
CA GLN A 53 13.30 -3.45 -2.07
C GLN A 53 12.02 -4.28 -2.03
N ALA A 54 11.16 -4.03 -1.04
CA ALA A 54 9.90 -4.77 -0.90
C ALA A 54 8.96 -4.54 -2.08
N LEU A 55 8.84 -3.30 -2.55
CA LEU A 55 8.00 -2.98 -3.72
C LEU A 55 8.57 -3.60 -5.00
N SER A 56 9.89 -3.56 -5.18
CA SER A 56 10.54 -4.19 -6.33
C SER A 56 10.26 -5.68 -6.38
N ASP A 57 10.37 -6.36 -5.25
CA ASP A 57 10.10 -7.79 -5.15
C ASP A 57 8.62 -8.08 -5.43
N ARG A 58 7.73 -7.27 -4.87
CA ARG A 58 6.28 -7.46 -5.02
C ARG A 58 5.84 -7.29 -6.47
N PHE A 59 6.30 -6.27 -7.17
CA PHE A 59 5.94 -6.04 -8.56
C PHE A 59 6.61 -7.03 -9.52
N ARG A 60 7.71 -7.64 -9.10
CA ARG A 60 8.30 -8.75 -9.85
C ARG A 60 7.44 -10.00 -9.75
N GLN A 61 6.89 -10.27 -8.56
CA GLN A 61 6.01 -11.41 -8.33
C GLN A 61 4.62 -11.20 -8.95
N ILE A 62 4.12 -9.97 -8.94
CA ILE A 62 2.77 -9.63 -9.40
C ILE A 62 2.88 -8.41 -10.33
N PRO A 63 3.28 -8.63 -11.61
CA PRO A 63 3.56 -7.52 -12.52
C PRO A 63 2.36 -6.65 -12.87
N ASP A 64 1.15 -7.14 -12.73
CA ASP A 64 -0.09 -6.42 -13.03
C ASP A 64 -0.83 -5.94 -11.78
N MET A 65 -0.14 -5.91 -10.63
CA MET A 65 -0.74 -5.46 -9.38
C MET A 65 -1.28 -4.04 -9.51
N ARG A 66 -2.53 -3.86 -9.09
CA ARG A 66 -3.21 -2.58 -9.20
C ARG A 66 -4.27 -2.42 -8.12
N TRP A 67 -4.60 -1.17 -7.84
CA TRP A 67 -5.62 -0.82 -6.85
C TRP A 67 -6.77 -0.12 -7.56
N GLU A 68 -7.99 -0.60 -7.33
CA GLU A 68 -9.21 -0.15 -8.02
C GLU A 68 -10.25 0.34 -7.02
N ASN A 69 -11.23 1.12 -7.51
CA ASN A 69 -12.38 1.57 -6.72
C ASN A 69 -11.99 2.33 -5.45
N GLU A 70 -11.07 3.27 -5.58
CA GLU A 70 -10.53 3.97 -4.43
C GLU A 70 -11.47 5.02 -3.85
N GLU A 71 -11.57 5.03 -2.53
CA GLU A 71 -12.23 6.06 -1.74
C GLU A 71 -11.22 6.64 -0.75
N TYR A 72 -11.38 7.92 -0.41
CA TYR A 72 -10.49 8.59 0.53
C TYR A 72 -11.26 9.22 1.67
N ILE A 73 -10.70 9.09 2.88
CA ILE A 73 -11.17 9.78 4.08
C ILE A 73 -10.01 10.60 4.60
N LEU A 74 -10.19 11.91 4.73
CA LEU A 74 -9.11 12.83 5.12
C LEU A 74 -9.36 13.37 6.52
N ALA A 75 -8.29 13.44 7.32
CA ALA A 75 -8.33 13.94 8.69
C ALA A 75 -7.00 14.63 9.05
N GLY A 76 -6.85 15.90 8.68
CA GLY A 76 -5.65 16.67 8.98
C GLY A 76 -4.41 16.13 8.28
N ASP A 77 -3.44 15.64 9.04
CA ASP A 77 -2.21 15.04 8.54
C ASP A 77 -2.34 13.51 8.35
N ARG A 78 -3.56 13.00 8.47
CA ARG A 78 -3.85 11.57 8.30
C ARG A 78 -4.87 11.37 7.19
N ALA A 79 -4.82 10.20 6.58
CA ALA A 79 -5.78 9.83 5.54
C ALA A 79 -5.98 8.32 5.54
N ILE A 80 -7.14 7.91 5.07
CA ILE A 80 -7.44 6.50 4.80
C ILE A 80 -7.81 6.40 3.33
N SER A 81 -7.20 5.43 2.63
CA SER A 81 -7.66 5.03 1.29
C SER A 81 -8.25 3.63 1.38
N VAL A 82 -9.43 3.43 0.82
CA VAL A 82 -10.09 2.13 0.73
C VAL A 82 -10.12 1.74 -0.74
N TRP A 83 -9.76 0.50 -1.04
CA TRP A 83 -9.60 0.04 -2.43
C TRP A 83 -9.79 -1.47 -2.53
N THR A 84 -9.82 -1.95 -3.76
CA THR A 84 -9.70 -3.39 -4.07
C THR A 84 -8.36 -3.59 -4.78
N VAL A 85 -7.49 -4.43 -4.21
CA VAL A 85 -6.23 -4.80 -4.85
C VAL A 85 -6.45 -5.98 -5.76
N ARG A 86 -5.95 -5.88 -7.00
CA ARG A 86 -6.05 -6.91 -8.03
C ARG A 86 -4.68 -7.23 -8.59
N GLY A 87 -4.51 -8.44 -9.05
CA GLY A 87 -3.30 -8.87 -9.72
C GLY A 87 -3.16 -10.37 -9.74
N GLN A 88 -2.23 -10.88 -10.57
CA GLN A 88 -1.97 -12.31 -10.64
C GLN A 88 -0.49 -12.59 -10.50
N GLY A 89 -0.14 -13.35 -9.46
CA GLY A 89 1.23 -13.78 -9.24
C GLY A 89 1.66 -14.90 -10.16
N GLY A 90 2.97 -15.00 -10.39
CA GLY A 90 3.58 -16.06 -11.20
C GLY A 90 3.45 -17.44 -10.57
N ASP A 91 3.15 -17.50 -9.28
CA ASP A 91 2.92 -18.74 -8.52
C ASP A 91 1.46 -19.20 -8.56
N GLY A 92 0.60 -18.51 -9.32
CA GLY A 92 -0.83 -18.80 -9.39
C GLY A 92 -1.66 -18.04 -8.35
N GLU A 93 -1.03 -17.23 -7.50
CA GLU A 93 -1.78 -16.39 -6.55
C GLU A 93 -2.60 -15.35 -7.32
N GLU A 94 -3.89 -15.30 -7.04
CA GLU A 94 -4.77 -14.28 -7.58
C GLU A 94 -5.16 -13.32 -6.47
N LEU A 95 -4.82 -12.03 -6.64
CA LEU A 95 -5.23 -10.98 -5.72
C LEU A 95 -6.59 -10.42 -6.14
N ASN A 96 -7.50 -10.41 -5.21
CA ASN A 96 -8.81 -9.78 -5.36
C ASN A 96 -9.36 -9.54 -3.95
N TYR A 97 -8.77 -8.56 -3.26
CA TYR A 97 -9.08 -8.29 -1.86
C TYR A 97 -9.44 -6.82 -1.67
N GLN A 98 -10.50 -6.57 -0.92
CA GLN A 98 -10.73 -5.22 -0.41
C GLN A 98 -9.78 -4.97 0.75
N GLY A 99 -9.25 -3.77 0.82
CA GLY A 99 -8.36 -3.37 1.89
C GLY A 99 -8.35 -1.87 2.07
N CYS A 100 -7.49 -1.43 2.96
CA CYS A 100 -7.29 -0.01 3.19
C CYS A 100 -5.86 0.27 3.64
N ASP A 101 -5.47 1.51 3.44
CA ASP A 101 -4.23 2.07 3.98
C ASP A 101 -4.58 3.19 4.95
N ILE A 102 -3.93 3.18 6.10
CA ILE A 102 -3.98 4.31 7.01
C ILE A 102 -2.64 5.03 6.89
N TYR A 103 -2.69 6.30 6.50
CA TYR A 103 -1.51 7.13 6.28
C TYR A 103 -1.36 8.19 7.34
N ARG A 104 -0.11 8.48 7.68
CA ARG A 104 0.27 9.72 8.36
C ARG A 104 1.27 10.45 7.49
N PHE A 105 1.13 11.77 7.41
CA PHE A 105 1.96 12.63 6.58
C PHE A 105 2.81 13.58 7.41
N GLN A 106 3.98 13.90 6.87
CA GLN A 106 4.83 14.99 7.32
C GLN A 106 4.97 15.92 6.12
N GLY A 107 4.26 17.06 6.15
CA GLY A 107 4.08 17.87 4.96
C GLY A 107 3.31 17.10 3.91
N ASP A 108 3.86 16.99 2.72
CA ASP A 108 3.27 16.23 1.61
C ASP A 108 3.91 14.84 1.44
N LYS A 109 4.74 14.41 2.39
CA LYS A 109 5.41 13.10 2.34
C LYS A 109 4.78 12.13 3.33
N ILE A 110 4.67 10.87 2.91
CA ILE A 110 4.20 9.80 3.78
C ILE A 110 5.29 9.50 4.82
N ILE A 111 4.95 9.64 6.12
CA ILE A 111 5.86 9.24 7.20
C ILE A 111 5.48 7.86 7.76
N HIS A 112 4.22 7.46 7.62
CA HIS A 112 3.77 6.13 8.00
C HIS A 112 2.64 5.65 7.10
N LYS A 113 2.73 4.41 6.65
CA LYS A 113 1.69 3.73 5.87
C LYS A 113 1.40 2.40 6.53
N ASN A 114 0.14 2.14 6.85
CA ASN A 114 -0.29 0.90 7.47
C ASN A 114 -1.38 0.26 6.61
N THR A 115 -1.09 -0.90 6.05
CA THR A 115 -1.95 -1.58 5.08
C THR A 115 -2.69 -2.74 5.71
N PHE A 116 -3.99 -2.82 5.44
CA PHE A 116 -4.87 -3.90 5.88
C PHE A 116 -5.56 -4.51 4.67
N TRP A 117 -5.63 -5.83 4.63
CA TRP A 117 -6.41 -6.56 3.62
C TRP A 117 -7.47 -7.39 4.31
N LYS A 118 -8.62 -7.54 3.68
CA LYS A 118 -9.57 -8.55 4.12
C LYS A 118 -9.00 -9.92 3.85
N ILE A 119 -9.30 -10.85 4.75
CA ILE A 119 -8.97 -12.25 4.57
C ILE A 119 -10.07 -12.88 3.74
N VAL A 120 -9.70 -13.39 2.55
CA VAL A 120 -10.62 -14.11 1.68
C VAL A 120 -10.39 -15.60 1.90
N GLU A 121 -11.42 -16.30 2.33
CA GLU A 121 -11.32 -17.73 2.63
C GLU A 121 -11.89 -18.55 1.49
N HIS A 122 -11.13 -19.54 1.06
CA HIS A 122 -11.52 -20.46 -0.01
C HIS A 122 -12.22 -21.70 0.51
N LYS A 123 -12.27 -21.86 1.84
CA LYS A 123 -13.00 -22.91 2.55
C LYS A 123 -13.77 -22.31 3.69
N ALA A 124 -14.99 -22.79 3.92
CA ALA A 124 -15.77 -22.37 5.07
C ALA A 124 -15.08 -22.82 6.37
N ARG A 125 -14.94 -21.91 7.32
CA ARG A 125 -14.29 -22.18 8.61
C ARG A 125 -15.26 -22.10 9.77
N LEU A 126 -16.40 -21.47 9.56
CA LEU A 126 -17.39 -21.26 10.61
C LEU A 126 -18.66 -22.00 10.29
#